data_773e6e2e3d552eb530f7340937511477
#
_entry.id   773e6e2e3d552eb530f7340937511477
#
_cell.length_a   1.000
_cell.length_b   1.000
_cell.length_c   1.000
_cell.angle_alpha   90.00
_cell.angle_beta   90.00
_cell.angle_gamma   90.00
#
_symmetry.space_group_name_H-M   'P 1'
#
loop_
_entity.id
_entity.type
_entity.pdbx_description
1 polymer ?
#
loop_
_entity_poly.entity_id
_entity_poly.type
_entity_poly.pdbx_seq_one_letter_code
_entity_poly.pdbx_strand_id
1 'polypeptide(L)'
;MRAIREALGMTQAQLAAKLGITRQSLQGLERGEASRRITLDSLDRLAKAMDCRLVYALVPEKGSLDDVRAHRAKALADALMKSIEHSMTLEAQGVSARESKRQRELLADALLRGSPRKLWR
;
A
#
# COMPACT_ATOMS: atom_id res chain seq x y z
N MET A 1 13.95 -14.89 -5.47
CA MET A 1 15.41 -15.15 -5.41
C MET A 1 15.81 -16.44 -6.12
N ARG A 2 15.14 -17.54 -5.81
CA ARG A 2 15.43 -18.84 -6.45
C ARG A 2 15.40 -18.76 -7.98
N ALA A 3 14.40 -18.14 -8.57
CA ALA A 3 14.28 -18.01 -10.03
C ALA A 3 15.47 -17.26 -10.65
N ILE A 4 15.95 -16.20 -10.00
CA ILE A 4 17.13 -15.44 -10.48
C ILE A 4 18.40 -16.27 -10.35
N ARG A 5 18.59 -16.96 -9.22
CA ARG A 5 19.73 -17.87 -9.01
C ARG A 5 19.77 -18.96 -10.10
N GLU A 6 18.63 -19.58 -10.37
CA GLU A 6 18.52 -20.64 -11.40
C GLU A 6 18.76 -20.09 -12.81
N ALA A 7 18.25 -18.89 -13.11
CA ALA A 7 18.50 -18.22 -14.40
C ALA A 7 19.99 -17.89 -14.62
N LEU A 8 20.71 -17.62 -13.52
CA LEU A 8 22.17 -17.42 -13.56
C LEU A 8 22.95 -18.75 -13.60
N GLY A 9 22.28 -19.90 -13.57
CA GLY A 9 22.92 -21.22 -13.52
C GLY A 9 23.64 -21.50 -12.18
N MET A 10 23.32 -20.76 -11.13
CA MET A 10 23.98 -20.82 -9.84
C MET A 10 23.33 -21.85 -8.92
N THR A 11 24.14 -22.74 -8.34
CA THR A 11 23.66 -23.69 -7.32
C THR A 11 23.46 -23.00 -5.96
N GLN A 12 22.64 -23.58 -5.09
CA GLN A 12 22.49 -23.12 -3.72
C GLN A 12 23.82 -23.07 -2.95
N ALA A 13 24.69 -24.06 -3.17
CA ALA A 13 26.00 -24.10 -2.51
C ALA A 13 26.90 -22.94 -2.97
N GLN A 14 26.88 -22.60 -4.24
CA GLN A 14 27.64 -21.47 -4.78
C GLN A 14 27.16 -20.12 -4.25
N LEU A 15 25.87 -19.89 -4.20
CA LEU A 15 25.33 -18.66 -3.64
C LEU A 15 25.55 -18.57 -2.13
N ALA A 16 25.39 -19.68 -1.40
CA ALA A 16 25.66 -19.74 0.04
C ALA A 16 27.15 -19.42 0.34
N ALA A 17 28.06 -19.94 -0.45
CA ALA A 17 29.48 -19.63 -0.33
C ALA A 17 29.76 -18.12 -0.56
N LYS A 18 29.17 -17.52 -1.58
CA LYS A 18 29.31 -16.07 -1.83
C LYS A 18 28.79 -15.21 -0.65
N LEU A 19 27.77 -15.67 0.06
CA LEU A 19 27.20 -15.00 1.22
C LEU A 19 27.92 -15.33 2.55
N GLY A 20 28.83 -16.30 2.56
CA GLY A 20 29.48 -16.79 3.78
C GLY A 20 28.49 -17.49 4.74
N ILE A 21 27.47 -18.14 4.21
CA ILE A 21 26.43 -18.87 4.99
C ILE A 21 26.37 -20.34 4.56
N THR A 22 25.66 -21.14 5.35
CA THR A 22 25.46 -22.55 4.98
C THR A 22 24.37 -22.68 3.90
N ARG A 23 24.42 -23.79 3.15
CA ARG A 23 23.36 -24.13 2.19
C ARG A 23 21.98 -24.19 2.85
N GLN A 24 21.89 -24.73 4.08
CA GLN A 24 20.64 -24.79 4.84
C GLN A 24 20.10 -23.41 5.19
N SER A 25 20.99 -22.48 5.58
CA SER A 25 20.61 -21.09 5.84
C SER A 25 20.05 -20.42 4.58
N LEU A 26 20.70 -20.64 3.42
CA LEU A 26 20.20 -20.14 2.14
C LEU A 26 18.82 -20.72 1.79
N GLN A 27 18.62 -22.01 1.99
CA GLN A 27 17.33 -22.67 1.83
C GLN A 27 16.23 -22.02 2.71
N GLY A 28 16.58 -21.67 3.96
CA GLY A 28 15.72 -20.95 4.88
C GLY A 28 15.35 -19.57 4.35
N LEU A 29 16.29 -18.83 3.78
CA LEU A 29 16.06 -17.52 3.17
C LEU A 29 15.15 -17.63 1.93
N GLU A 30 15.38 -18.59 1.03
CA GLU A 30 14.54 -18.83 -0.14
C GLU A 30 13.09 -19.21 0.25
N ARG A 31 12.92 -20.02 1.30
CA ARG A 31 11.60 -20.33 1.87
C ARG A 31 10.95 -19.11 2.53
N GLY A 32 11.76 -18.30 3.21
CA GLY A 32 11.32 -17.06 3.84
C GLY A 32 10.81 -16.05 2.82
N GLU A 33 11.43 -15.97 1.65
CA GLU A 33 10.93 -15.14 0.54
C GLU A 33 9.57 -15.67 0.03
N ALA A 34 9.46 -16.95 -0.23
CA ALA A 34 8.23 -17.57 -0.70
C ALA A 34 7.06 -17.38 0.27
N SER A 35 7.33 -17.41 1.58
CA SER A 35 6.35 -17.17 2.65
C SER A 35 6.21 -15.70 3.05
N ARG A 36 6.87 -14.76 2.37
CA ARG A 36 6.88 -13.32 2.65
C ARG A 36 7.39 -12.95 4.06
N ARG A 37 8.30 -13.74 4.62
CA ARG A 37 8.90 -13.53 5.95
C ARG A 37 10.33 -13.03 5.89
N ILE A 38 10.93 -12.97 4.72
CA ILE A 38 12.29 -12.47 4.54
C ILE A 38 12.33 -10.95 4.76
N THR A 39 13.42 -10.45 5.32
CA THR A 39 13.64 -9.02 5.48
C THR A 39 14.16 -8.39 4.18
N LEU A 40 13.95 -7.08 4.00
CA LEU A 40 14.53 -6.34 2.87
C LEU A 40 16.06 -6.35 2.92
N ASP A 41 16.67 -6.33 4.11
CA ASP A 41 18.11 -6.43 4.27
C ASP A 41 18.63 -7.77 3.73
N SER A 42 17.98 -8.87 4.08
CA SER A 42 18.35 -10.20 3.56
C SER A 42 18.18 -10.29 2.04
N LEU A 43 17.10 -9.69 1.49
CA LEU A 43 16.90 -9.63 0.05
C LEU A 43 17.97 -8.80 -0.66
N ASP A 44 18.37 -7.66 -0.08
CA ASP A 44 19.44 -6.82 -0.64
C ASP A 44 20.79 -7.53 -0.65
N ARG A 45 21.14 -8.22 0.43
CA ARG A 45 22.35 -9.05 0.51
C ARG A 45 22.35 -10.18 -0.52
N LEU A 46 21.23 -10.88 -0.69
CA LEU A 46 21.07 -11.92 -1.72
C LEU A 46 21.18 -11.33 -3.13
N ALA A 47 20.56 -10.19 -3.40
CA ALA A 47 20.65 -9.51 -4.68
C ALA A 47 22.11 -9.16 -5.02
N LYS A 48 22.83 -8.53 -4.10
CA LYS A 48 24.25 -8.16 -4.25
C LYS A 48 25.15 -9.37 -4.53
N ALA A 49 24.92 -10.49 -3.86
CA ALA A 49 25.68 -11.72 -4.10
C ALA A 49 25.45 -12.32 -5.50
N MET A 50 24.37 -11.94 -6.16
CA MET A 50 24.05 -12.31 -7.54
C MET A 50 24.32 -11.19 -8.55
N ASP A 51 25.10 -10.18 -8.18
CA ASP A 51 25.39 -8.99 -8.99
C ASP A 51 24.11 -8.24 -9.44
N CYS A 52 23.06 -8.32 -8.61
CA CYS A 52 21.77 -7.68 -8.81
C CYS A 52 21.55 -6.55 -7.79
N ARG A 53 20.57 -5.70 -8.09
CA ARG A 53 20.09 -4.66 -7.19
C ARG A 53 18.65 -4.95 -6.78
N LEU A 54 18.38 -4.88 -5.48
CA LEU A 54 17.00 -4.95 -4.98
C LEU A 54 16.23 -3.67 -5.35
N VAL A 55 15.06 -3.85 -5.93
CA VAL A 55 14.08 -2.78 -6.16
C VAL A 55 12.77 -3.22 -5.58
N TYR A 56 12.11 -2.33 -4.82
CA TYR A 56 10.76 -2.56 -4.31
C TYR A 56 9.95 -1.26 -4.39
N ALA A 57 8.64 -1.39 -4.43
CA ALA A 57 7.74 -0.25 -4.51
C ALA A 57 6.42 -0.54 -3.79
N LEU A 58 5.83 0.51 -3.22
CA LEU A 58 4.44 0.54 -2.78
C LEU A 58 3.64 1.27 -3.85
N VAL A 59 2.72 0.58 -4.46
CA VAL A 59 1.91 1.11 -5.56
C VAL A 59 0.45 1.13 -5.13
N PRO A 60 -0.29 2.23 -5.35
CA PRO A 60 -1.72 2.24 -5.11
C PRO A 60 -2.41 1.11 -5.88
N GLU A 61 -3.42 0.49 -5.29
CA GLU A 61 -4.19 -0.57 -5.99
C GLU A 61 -4.89 -0.06 -7.25
N LYS A 62 -5.30 1.21 -7.24
CA LYS A 62 -5.93 1.89 -8.37
C LYS A 62 -5.45 3.33 -8.45
N GLY A 63 -5.15 3.77 -9.67
CA GLY A 63 -4.79 5.16 -9.95
C GLY A 63 -3.49 5.62 -9.29
N SER A 64 -3.51 6.82 -8.75
CA SER A 64 -2.40 7.52 -8.11
C SER A 64 -2.60 7.67 -6.60
N LEU A 65 -1.58 8.14 -5.87
CA LEU A 65 -1.72 8.50 -4.45
C LEU A 65 -2.71 9.66 -4.24
N ASP A 66 -2.83 10.56 -5.22
CA ASP A 66 -3.83 11.63 -5.16
C ASP A 66 -5.26 11.07 -5.31
N ASP A 67 -5.45 10.03 -6.14
CA ASP A 67 -6.74 9.33 -6.22
C ASP A 67 -7.10 8.63 -4.91
N VAL A 68 -6.13 8.05 -4.22
CA VAL A 68 -6.33 7.47 -2.88
C VAL A 68 -6.79 8.54 -1.90
N ARG A 69 -6.16 9.73 -1.92
CA ARG A 69 -6.57 10.87 -1.07
C ARG A 69 -7.96 11.38 -1.43
N ALA A 70 -8.25 11.53 -2.72
CA ALA A 70 -9.56 11.98 -3.20
C ALA A 70 -10.68 11.01 -2.80
N HIS A 71 -10.44 9.72 -2.96
CA HIS A 71 -11.38 8.68 -2.52
C HIS A 71 -11.63 8.73 -1.01
N ARG A 72 -10.58 8.91 -0.22
CA ARG A 72 -10.69 9.05 1.24
C ARG A 72 -11.46 10.31 1.65
N ALA A 73 -11.20 11.45 1.01
CA ALA A 73 -11.92 12.70 1.27
C ALA A 73 -13.41 12.54 0.98
N LYS A 74 -13.76 11.88 -0.14
CA LYS A 74 -15.16 11.60 -0.51
C LYS A 74 -15.82 10.69 0.51
N ALA A 75 -15.19 9.61 0.93
CA ALA A 75 -15.74 8.70 1.94
C ALA A 75 -15.97 9.41 3.29
N LEU A 76 -15.06 10.30 3.69
CA LEU A 76 -15.19 11.08 4.91
C LEU A 76 -16.34 12.11 4.79
N ALA A 77 -16.45 12.80 3.65
CA ALA A 77 -17.55 13.72 3.38
C ALA A 77 -18.91 13.01 3.43
N ASP A 78 -19.00 11.82 2.82
CA ASP A 78 -20.23 11.00 2.86
C ASP A 78 -20.60 10.60 4.30
N ALA A 79 -19.63 10.22 5.12
CA ALA A 79 -19.86 9.86 6.52
C ALA A 79 -20.33 11.07 7.36
N LEU A 80 -19.72 12.23 7.17
CA LEU A 80 -20.09 13.46 7.85
C LEU A 80 -21.51 13.92 7.44
N MET A 81 -21.82 13.87 6.14
CA MET A 81 -23.16 14.25 5.64
C MET A 81 -24.24 13.30 6.13
N LYS A 82 -24.01 12.00 6.19
CA LYS A 82 -24.95 11.03 6.79
C LYS A 82 -25.25 11.36 8.24
N SER A 83 -24.26 11.77 9.01
CA SER A 83 -24.45 12.17 10.41
C SER A 83 -25.35 13.43 10.52
N ILE A 84 -25.14 14.40 9.64
CA ILE A 84 -25.92 15.64 9.59
C ILE A 84 -27.36 15.34 9.11
N GLU A 85 -27.53 14.57 8.05
CA GLU A 85 -28.84 14.17 7.51
C GLU A 85 -29.65 13.38 8.55
N HIS A 86 -29.01 12.50 9.33
CA HIS A 86 -29.67 11.77 10.40
C HIS A 86 -30.18 12.71 11.50
N SER A 87 -29.43 13.74 11.87
CA SER A 87 -29.85 14.75 12.84
C SER A 87 -30.99 15.63 12.29
N MET A 88 -30.96 15.96 10.98
CA MET A 88 -31.99 16.80 10.32
C MET A 88 -33.27 16.05 10.01
N THR A 89 -33.25 14.73 9.82
CA THR A 89 -34.47 13.92 9.62
C THR A 89 -35.41 13.98 10.81
N LEU A 90 -34.89 14.25 11.99
CA LEU A 90 -35.68 14.50 13.21
C LEU A 90 -36.43 15.85 13.19
N GLU A 91 -36.02 16.78 12.32
CA GLU A 91 -36.60 18.14 12.19
C GLU A 91 -37.46 18.35 10.92
N ALA A 92 -37.79 17.30 10.19
CA ALA A 92 -38.66 17.28 9.02
C ALA A 92 -38.31 18.24 7.86
N GLN A 93 -37.04 18.54 7.62
CA GLN A 93 -36.58 19.32 6.48
C GLN A 93 -35.78 18.46 5.48
N GLY A 94 -36.44 18.01 4.41
CA GLY A 94 -35.79 17.26 3.33
C GLY A 94 -34.96 18.17 2.41
N VAL A 95 -33.66 17.96 2.35
CA VAL A 95 -32.77 18.50 1.30
C VAL A 95 -32.92 17.64 0.05
N SER A 96 -32.98 18.25 -1.16
CA SER A 96 -33.07 17.47 -2.39
C SER A 96 -31.82 16.61 -2.58
N ALA A 97 -31.96 15.44 -3.24
CA ALA A 97 -30.84 14.54 -3.51
C ALA A 97 -29.71 15.23 -4.32
N ARG A 98 -30.06 16.16 -5.22
CA ARG A 98 -29.13 16.98 -5.99
C ARG A 98 -28.31 17.91 -5.10
N GLU A 99 -28.97 18.58 -4.17
CA GLU A 99 -28.30 19.49 -3.22
C GLU A 99 -27.39 18.73 -2.25
N SER A 100 -27.86 17.61 -1.70
CA SER A 100 -27.05 16.73 -0.87
C SER A 100 -25.78 16.25 -1.61
N LYS A 101 -25.90 15.87 -2.89
CA LYS A 101 -24.76 15.48 -3.71
C LYS A 101 -23.77 16.62 -3.86
N ARG A 102 -24.23 17.80 -4.20
CA ARG A 102 -23.40 19.01 -4.36
C ARG A 102 -22.66 19.36 -3.06
N GLN A 103 -23.36 19.30 -1.92
CA GLN A 103 -22.75 19.57 -0.61
C GLN A 103 -21.66 18.56 -0.26
N ARG A 104 -21.84 17.26 -0.58
CA ARG A 104 -20.83 16.22 -0.40
C ARG A 104 -19.58 16.48 -1.25
N GLU A 105 -19.76 16.89 -2.51
CA GLU A 105 -18.65 17.24 -3.41
C GLU A 105 -17.88 18.45 -2.87
N LEU A 106 -18.56 19.52 -2.47
CA LEU A 106 -17.93 20.70 -1.89
C LEU A 106 -17.17 20.38 -0.59
N LEU A 107 -17.75 19.53 0.26
CA LEU A 107 -17.10 19.11 1.49
C LEU A 107 -15.86 18.24 1.21
N ALA A 108 -15.93 17.32 0.26
CA ALA A 108 -14.79 16.51 -0.16
C ALA A 108 -13.64 17.39 -0.69
N ASP A 109 -13.94 18.39 -1.52
CA ASP A 109 -12.97 19.35 -2.03
C ASP A 109 -12.35 20.20 -0.92
N ALA A 110 -13.14 20.63 0.05
CA ALA A 110 -12.65 21.37 1.20
C ALA A 110 -11.71 20.51 2.07
N LEU A 111 -12.04 19.23 2.26
CA LEU A 111 -11.20 18.28 2.97
C LEU A 111 -9.87 18.03 2.25
N LEU A 112 -9.87 17.96 0.91
CA LEU A 112 -8.65 17.81 0.10
C LEU A 112 -7.72 19.03 0.17
N ARG A 113 -8.30 20.24 0.21
CA ARG A 113 -7.54 21.51 0.32
C ARG A 113 -7.02 21.73 1.74
N GLY A 114 -7.60 21.09 2.72
CA GLY A 114 -7.20 21.18 4.12
C GLY A 114 -5.95 20.37 4.45
N SER A 115 -5.67 20.23 5.75
CA SER A 115 -4.55 19.40 6.20
C SER A 115 -4.76 17.93 5.84
N PRO A 116 -3.84 17.28 5.11
CA PRO A 116 -3.95 15.87 4.73
C PRO A 116 -4.14 14.92 5.92
N ARG A 117 -3.63 15.28 7.09
CA ARG A 117 -3.76 14.48 8.32
C ARG A 117 -5.21 14.27 8.76
N LYS A 118 -6.09 15.21 8.44
CA LYS A 118 -7.51 15.12 8.79
C LYS A 118 -8.26 14.02 8.04
N LEU A 119 -7.74 13.60 6.88
CA LEU A 119 -8.34 12.54 6.08
C LEU A 119 -8.24 11.15 6.75
N TRP A 120 -7.28 10.96 7.65
CA TRP A 120 -6.92 9.66 8.22
C TRP A 120 -7.32 9.50 9.69
N ARG A 121 -8.03 10.43 10.21
CA ARG A 121 -8.59 10.37 11.58
C ARG A 121 -9.86 9.55 11.66
#